data_59b7672332732bcd1afe4bd99e58113b
#
_entry.id   59b7672332732bcd1afe4bd99e58113b
#
_cell.length_a   1.000
_cell.length_b   1.000
_cell.length_c   1.000
_cell.angle_alpha   90.00
_cell.angle_beta   90.00
_cell.angle_gamma   90.00
#
_symmetry.space_group_name_H-M   'P 1'
#
loop_
_entity.id
_entity.type
_entity.pdbx_description
1 polymer ?
#
loop_
_entity_poly.entity_id
_entity_poly.type
_entity_poly.pdbx_seq_one_letter_code
_entity_poly.pdbx_strand_id
1 'polypeptide(L)'
;MRKVVKFGGSSLASAEQFKKVGNIIRADESRRYVVPSAPGKRFSADTKFTDPLYKCYRAAEKGQSDFDSILSEIKGRYQDIINGLELSMSLEEEFQMIEENFRNHAGEEYAASRGEFLNGKIMAEYLGYEFVDAAKIIRFDGEGQFDMEMTNRLTREYLKNKENAVVPGFYGAMEDGTVKTFSRGGSDITGSIVAGALDVDLYENWTDVSGFLVTDPRIIDNPQVIDTITYRELRELSYMGATVLHEEAIFPVRKAGIPINIRNTNAPEDAGTMIVEDTCKKPAFTITGIAGKKGFCSLFIEKSLMNAEIGFGRKVLQVLEEQGISFEHIPSGIDTMTLFIHQDEFAEKEQQVIAGIHRAVNPDFMELETDLALVAVVGRGMRANRGTAARIFAALAHANVNVKMIDQGSSELNVIIGVRNEDFETAIKAIYDIFVETRI
;
A
#
# COMPACT_ATOMS: atom_id res chain seq x y z
N MET A 1 -12.74 -18.13 -17.04
CA MET A 1 -11.99 -17.32 -16.07
C MET A 1 -11.89 -15.91 -16.61
N ARG A 2 -12.17 -14.90 -15.79
CA ARG A 2 -12.03 -13.47 -16.15
C ARG A 2 -11.09 -12.81 -15.16
N LYS A 3 -10.18 -12.00 -15.66
CA LYS A 3 -9.21 -11.29 -14.83
C LYS A 3 -9.25 -9.80 -15.09
N VAL A 4 -9.04 -9.03 -14.03
CA VAL A 4 -8.60 -7.63 -14.12
C VAL A 4 -7.09 -7.61 -13.90
N VAL A 5 -6.37 -6.87 -14.73
CA VAL A 5 -4.93 -6.71 -14.62
C VAL A 5 -4.58 -5.22 -14.50
N LYS A 6 -3.89 -4.86 -13.43
CA LYS A 6 -3.39 -3.49 -13.25
C LYS A 6 -1.89 -3.46 -13.45
N PHE A 7 -1.40 -2.46 -14.15
CA PHE A 7 0.04 -2.24 -14.36
C PHE A 7 0.49 -0.93 -13.73
N GLY A 8 1.53 -1.02 -12.89
CA GLY A 8 2.14 0.15 -12.24
C GLY A 8 2.89 1.05 -13.21
N GLY A 9 3.22 2.26 -12.77
CA GLY A 9 3.88 3.24 -13.63
C GLY A 9 5.26 2.79 -14.13
N SER A 10 6.06 2.08 -13.33
CA SER A 10 7.35 1.50 -13.74
C SER A 10 7.20 0.50 -14.90
N SER A 11 6.08 -0.23 -14.93
CA SER A 11 5.74 -1.17 -15.99
C SER A 11 5.28 -0.49 -17.29
N LEU A 12 5.07 0.83 -17.28
CA LEU A 12 4.53 1.63 -18.40
C LEU A 12 5.39 2.87 -18.71
N ALA A 13 6.65 2.87 -18.27
CA ALA A 13 7.54 4.02 -18.35
C ALA A 13 8.06 4.30 -19.77
N SER A 14 8.03 3.32 -20.67
CA SER A 14 8.56 3.41 -22.03
C SER A 14 7.85 2.44 -22.97
N ALA A 15 8.06 2.60 -24.30
CA ALA A 15 7.54 1.69 -25.32
C ALA A 15 8.01 0.23 -25.09
N GLU A 16 9.25 0.03 -24.63
CA GLU A 16 9.76 -1.32 -24.31
C GLU A 16 8.97 -1.98 -23.18
N GLN A 17 8.65 -1.22 -22.13
CA GLN A 17 7.82 -1.70 -21.04
C GLN A 17 6.39 -1.99 -21.51
N PHE A 18 5.81 -1.14 -22.35
CA PHE A 18 4.51 -1.42 -22.97
C PHE A 18 4.50 -2.71 -23.78
N LYS A 19 5.59 -2.99 -24.54
CA LYS A 19 5.73 -4.26 -25.28
C LYS A 19 5.72 -5.47 -24.35
N LYS A 20 6.43 -5.40 -23.22
CA LYS A 20 6.38 -6.46 -22.17
C LYS A 20 4.97 -6.64 -21.63
N VAL A 21 4.30 -5.54 -21.27
CA VAL A 21 2.91 -5.56 -20.77
C VAL A 21 1.97 -6.16 -21.81
N GLY A 22 2.07 -5.76 -23.08
CA GLY A 22 1.27 -6.33 -24.16
C GLY A 22 1.49 -7.84 -24.34
N ASN A 23 2.74 -8.31 -24.25
CA ASN A 23 3.03 -9.73 -24.30
C ASN A 23 2.42 -10.50 -23.12
N ILE A 24 2.49 -9.93 -21.90
CA ILE A 24 1.85 -10.49 -20.70
C ILE A 24 0.33 -10.62 -20.93
N ILE A 25 -0.32 -9.55 -21.41
CA ILE A 25 -1.77 -9.56 -21.60
C ILE A 25 -2.18 -10.58 -22.65
N ARG A 26 -1.50 -10.60 -23.83
CA ARG A 26 -1.80 -11.52 -24.93
C ARG A 26 -1.47 -12.99 -24.63
N ALA A 27 -0.60 -13.26 -23.66
CA ALA A 27 -0.28 -14.62 -23.23
C ALA A 27 -1.41 -15.32 -22.47
N ASP A 28 -2.46 -14.60 -22.05
CA ASP A 28 -3.59 -15.14 -21.28
C ASP A 28 -4.88 -14.41 -21.64
N GLU A 29 -5.73 -15.01 -22.46
CA GLU A 29 -7.00 -14.46 -22.93
C GLU A 29 -8.00 -14.13 -21.79
N SER A 30 -7.76 -14.63 -20.59
CA SER A 30 -8.58 -14.28 -19.42
C SER A 30 -8.30 -12.88 -18.88
N ARG A 31 -7.20 -12.21 -19.27
CA ARG A 31 -6.79 -10.83 -18.91
C ARG A 31 -7.55 -9.80 -19.73
N ARG A 32 -8.85 -9.68 -19.46
CA ARG A 32 -9.78 -8.92 -20.28
C ARG A 32 -9.87 -7.44 -19.94
N TYR A 33 -9.69 -7.09 -18.67
CA TYR A 33 -9.83 -5.72 -18.21
C TYR A 33 -8.49 -5.21 -17.72
N VAL A 34 -7.99 -4.17 -18.36
CA VAL A 34 -6.65 -3.63 -18.13
C VAL A 34 -6.76 -2.26 -17.47
N VAL A 35 -6.03 -2.08 -16.36
CA VAL A 35 -5.99 -0.80 -15.63
C VAL A 35 -4.55 -0.27 -15.64
N PRO A 36 -4.20 0.63 -16.57
CA PRO A 36 -2.89 1.23 -16.61
C PRO A 36 -2.77 2.42 -15.65
N SER A 37 -1.60 2.57 -15.03
CA SER A 37 -1.17 3.80 -14.39
C SER A 37 -0.61 4.80 -15.42
N ALA A 38 -0.34 6.04 -14.99
CA ALA A 38 0.49 6.97 -15.76
C ALA A 38 1.91 6.40 -15.97
N PRO A 39 2.66 6.86 -16.98
CA PRO A 39 4.04 6.43 -17.17
C PRO A 39 4.89 6.73 -15.93
N GLY A 40 5.64 5.74 -15.46
CA GLY A 40 6.56 5.88 -14.34
C GLY A 40 7.88 6.53 -14.74
N LYS A 41 8.84 6.50 -13.81
CA LYS A 41 10.23 6.89 -14.07
C LYS A 41 10.89 5.86 -14.99
N ARG A 42 11.65 6.33 -15.98
CA ARG A 42 12.46 5.47 -16.88
C ARG A 42 13.75 4.99 -16.21
N PHE A 43 14.26 5.81 -15.27
CA PHE A 43 15.46 5.53 -14.47
C PHE A 43 15.37 6.30 -13.13
N SER A 44 16.22 5.98 -12.17
CA SER A 44 16.12 6.50 -10.78
C SER A 44 16.12 8.03 -10.66
N ALA A 45 16.88 8.72 -11.51
CA ALA A 45 16.98 10.18 -11.53
C ALA A 45 15.89 10.86 -12.38
N ASP A 46 14.99 10.08 -13.06
CA ASP A 46 13.91 10.64 -13.87
C ASP A 46 12.84 11.31 -13.00
N THR A 47 12.14 12.29 -13.57
CA THR A 47 11.02 12.98 -12.90
C THR A 47 9.77 12.08 -12.90
N LYS A 48 9.06 12.04 -11.78
CA LYS A 48 7.77 11.36 -11.70
C LYS A 48 6.78 12.05 -12.64
N PHE A 49 6.08 11.29 -13.49
CA PHE A 49 5.32 11.86 -14.62
C PHE A 49 4.16 12.79 -14.21
N THR A 50 3.60 12.61 -13.03
CA THR A 50 2.57 13.53 -12.49
C THR A 50 3.11 14.92 -12.15
N ASP A 51 4.42 15.06 -11.85
CA ASP A 51 5.00 16.34 -11.45
C ASP A 51 4.99 17.38 -12.59
N PRO A 52 5.38 17.07 -13.85
CA PRO A 52 5.18 17.96 -15.01
C PRO A 52 3.73 18.36 -15.24
N LEU A 53 2.76 17.46 -15.04
CA LEU A 53 1.34 17.79 -15.19
C LEU A 53 0.87 18.86 -14.18
N TYR A 54 1.24 18.71 -12.90
CA TYR A 54 0.97 19.74 -11.89
C TYR A 54 1.67 21.06 -12.21
N LYS A 55 2.94 21.02 -12.63
CA LYS A 55 3.69 22.23 -13.01
C LYS A 55 3.05 22.94 -14.20
N CYS A 56 2.65 22.18 -15.22
CA CYS A 56 1.99 22.69 -16.41
C CYS A 56 0.66 23.39 -16.05
N TYR A 57 -0.17 22.74 -15.22
CA TYR A 57 -1.42 23.32 -14.76
C TYR A 57 -1.20 24.63 -14.00
N ARG A 58 -0.26 24.64 -13.02
CA ARG A 58 0.06 25.84 -12.24
C ARG A 58 0.65 26.96 -13.08
N ALA A 59 1.40 26.63 -14.14
CA ALA A 59 1.90 27.61 -15.10
C ALA A 59 0.77 28.24 -15.90
N ALA A 60 -0.22 27.44 -16.35
CA ALA A 60 -1.43 27.95 -17.00
C ALA A 60 -2.24 28.86 -16.07
N GLU A 61 -2.49 28.42 -14.84
CA GLU A 61 -3.26 29.17 -13.83
C GLU A 61 -2.64 30.54 -13.52
N LYS A 62 -1.29 30.62 -13.50
CA LYS A 62 -0.54 31.85 -13.20
C LYS A 62 -0.15 32.64 -14.44
N GLY A 63 -0.52 32.20 -15.65
CA GLY A 63 -0.14 32.83 -16.92
C GLY A 63 1.39 32.88 -17.14
N GLN A 64 2.13 31.87 -16.67
CA GLN A 64 3.58 31.83 -16.78
C GLN A 64 4.03 31.47 -18.20
N SER A 65 5.18 31.99 -18.60
CA SER A 65 5.73 31.84 -19.97
C SER A 65 6.29 30.44 -20.26
N ASP A 66 6.48 29.61 -19.27
CA ASP A 66 7.02 28.24 -19.39
C ASP A 66 5.94 27.16 -19.65
N PHE A 67 4.65 27.54 -19.64
CA PHE A 67 3.54 26.62 -19.91
C PHE A 67 3.72 25.82 -21.20
N ASP A 68 3.96 26.48 -22.33
CA ASP A 68 4.07 25.83 -23.63
C ASP A 68 5.28 24.88 -23.69
N SER A 69 6.37 25.25 -23.02
CA SER A 69 7.58 24.40 -22.92
C SER A 69 7.30 23.13 -22.11
N ILE A 70 6.63 23.25 -20.97
CA ILE A 70 6.29 22.09 -20.12
C ILE A 70 5.28 21.18 -20.85
N LEU A 71 4.26 21.75 -21.48
CA LEU A 71 3.30 20.99 -22.27
C LEU A 71 3.95 20.24 -23.42
N SER A 72 4.91 20.89 -24.12
CA SER A 72 5.69 20.27 -25.19
C SER A 72 6.54 19.09 -24.70
N GLU A 73 7.14 19.19 -23.52
CA GLU A 73 7.87 18.09 -22.90
C GLU A 73 6.95 16.88 -22.59
N ILE A 74 5.77 17.15 -22.04
CA ILE A 74 4.76 16.12 -21.79
C ILE A 74 4.33 15.45 -23.10
N LYS A 75 4.00 16.25 -24.14
CA LYS A 75 3.65 15.76 -25.49
C LYS A 75 4.76 14.86 -26.04
N GLY A 76 6.01 15.33 -25.99
CA GLY A 76 7.18 14.59 -26.48
C GLY A 76 7.30 13.21 -25.86
N ARG A 77 7.10 13.10 -24.54
CA ARG A 77 7.22 11.82 -23.84
C ARG A 77 6.15 10.79 -24.24
N TYR A 78 4.90 11.20 -24.49
CA TYR A 78 3.87 10.32 -25.04
C TYR A 78 4.14 9.98 -26.50
N GLN A 79 4.62 10.94 -27.28
CA GLN A 79 4.99 10.70 -28.68
C GLN A 79 6.12 9.67 -28.80
N ASP A 80 7.10 9.70 -27.91
CA ASP A 80 8.17 8.69 -27.85
C ASP A 80 7.59 7.28 -27.62
N ILE A 81 6.59 7.15 -26.72
CA ILE A 81 5.91 5.87 -26.49
C ILE A 81 5.16 5.43 -27.73
N ILE A 82 4.36 6.30 -28.35
CA ILE A 82 3.58 6.03 -29.55
C ILE A 82 4.50 5.58 -30.71
N ASN A 83 5.57 6.33 -30.96
CA ASN A 83 6.55 6.03 -32.00
C ASN A 83 7.26 4.70 -31.74
N GLY A 84 7.68 4.44 -30.49
CA GLY A 84 8.35 3.20 -30.12
C GLY A 84 7.45 1.96 -30.17
N LEU A 85 6.11 2.15 -30.11
CA LEU A 85 5.09 1.13 -30.32
C LEU A 85 4.65 1.01 -31.78
N GLU A 86 5.14 1.88 -32.67
CA GLU A 86 4.80 1.92 -34.09
C GLU A 86 3.29 2.15 -34.33
N LEU A 87 2.64 2.92 -33.45
CA LEU A 87 1.22 3.23 -33.55
C LEU A 87 1.00 4.43 -34.48
N SER A 88 -0.09 4.39 -35.27
CA SER A 88 -0.49 5.50 -36.14
C SER A 88 -1.42 6.51 -35.47
N MET A 89 -1.75 6.33 -34.18
CA MET A 89 -2.61 7.24 -33.42
C MET A 89 -1.93 8.59 -33.16
N SER A 90 -2.75 9.62 -32.99
CA SER A 90 -2.35 10.94 -32.51
C SER A 90 -3.12 11.26 -31.22
N LEU A 91 -2.48 11.96 -30.30
CA LEU A 91 -3.10 12.51 -29.08
C LEU A 91 -3.31 14.02 -29.17
N GLU A 92 -3.23 14.61 -30.37
CA GLU A 92 -3.30 16.07 -30.51
C GLU A 92 -4.65 16.63 -30.05
N GLU A 93 -5.76 15.96 -30.35
CA GLU A 93 -7.10 16.36 -29.89
C GLU A 93 -7.20 16.34 -28.36
N GLU A 94 -6.63 15.29 -27.71
CA GLU A 94 -6.58 15.19 -26.27
C GLU A 94 -5.74 16.29 -25.63
N PHE A 95 -4.60 16.60 -26.22
CA PHE A 95 -3.76 17.69 -25.74
C PHE A 95 -4.38 19.07 -25.91
N GLN A 96 -5.10 19.31 -27.01
CA GLN A 96 -5.87 20.53 -27.17
C GLN A 96 -6.94 20.70 -26.10
N MET A 97 -7.69 19.62 -25.84
CA MET A 97 -8.68 19.59 -24.76
C MET A 97 -8.02 19.82 -23.38
N ILE A 98 -6.86 19.20 -23.11
CA ILE A 98 -6.13 19.38 -21.85
C ILE A 98 -5.65 20.83 -21.70
N GLU A 99 -5.07 21.40 -22.72
CA GLU A 99 -4.63 22.80 -22.74
C GLU A 99 -5.79 23.76 -22.45
N GLU A 100 -6.92 23.58 -23.12
CA GLU A 100 -8.12 24.39 -22.91
C GLU A 100 -8.62 24.28 -21.46
N ASN A 101 -8.70 23.05 -20.92
CA ASN A 101 -9.12 22.83 -19.54
C ASN A 101 -8.12 23.42 -18.52
N PHE A 102 -6.82 23.36 -18.79
CA PHE A 102 -5.82 23.98 -17.92
C PHE A 102 -5.97 25.50 -17.89
N ARG A 103 -6.19 26.13 -19.05
CA ARG A 103 -6.43 27.58 -19.15
C ARG A 103 -7.77 27.99 -18.52
N ASN A 104 -8.75 27.08 -18.48
CA ASN A 104 -10.07 27.27 -17.85
C ASN A 104 -10.11 26.85 -16.36
N HIS A 105 -8.96 26.64 -15.73
CA HIS A 105 -8.83 26.32 -14.29
C HIS A 105 -9.59 25.05 -13.86
N ALA A 106 -9.48 23.96 -14.60
CA ALA A 106 -10.15 22.69 -14.32
C ALA A 106 -9.68 21.96 -13.04
N GLY A 107 -8.65 22.46 -12.37
CA GLY A 107 -8.17 21.97 -11.08
C GLY A 107 -6.99 20.99 -11.16
N GLU A 108 -6.26 20.87 -10.05
CA GLU A 108 -5.08 20.00 -9.94
C GLU A 108 -5.43 18.52 -10.10
N GLU A 109 -6.60 18.08 -9.64
CA GLU A 109 -7.03 16.68 -9.76
C GLU A 109 -7.30 16.31 -11.23
N TYR A 110 -7.89 17.24 -12.01
CA TYR A 110 -8.00 17.07 -13.47
C TYR A 110 -6.62 16.92 -14.09
N ALA A 111 -5.68 17.80 -13.75
CA ALA A 111 -4.32 17.75 -14.29
C ALA A 111 -3.62 16.42 -13.97
N ALA A 112 -3.66 15.99 -12.72
CA ALA A 112 -3.06 14.73 -12.28
C ALA A 112 -3.61 13.52 -13.04
N SER A 113 -4.93 13.46 -13.24
CA SER A 113 -5.62 12.34 -13.90
C SER A 113 -5.24 12.17 -15.37
N ARG A 114 -4.74 13.23 -16.02
CA ARG A 114 -4.42 13.18 -17.46
C ARG A 114 -3.27 12.23 -17.78
N GLY A 115 -2.41 11.95 -16.81
CA GLY A 115 -1.36 10.94 -16.95
C GLY A 115 -1.92 9.56 -17.26
N GLU A 116 -2.83 9.08 -16.45
CA GLU A 116 -3.50 7.79 -16.63
C GLU A 116 -4.45 7.80 -17.84
N PHE A 117 -5.16 8.91 -18.07
CA PHE A 117 -6.07 9.05 -19.20
C PHE A 117 -5.36 8.85 -20.53
N LEU A 118 -4.28 9.60 -20.78
CA LEU A 118 -3.49 9.51 -22.01
C LEU A 118 -2.83 8.12 -22.17
N ASN A 119 -2.28 7.61 -21.08
CA ASN A 119 -1.65 6.29 -21.08
C ASN A 119 -2.67 5.18 -21.35
N GLY A 120 -3.88 5.31 -20.81
CA GLY A 120 -5.00 4.41 -21.07
C GLY A 120 -5.42 4.39 -22.53
N LYS A 121 -5.44 5.54 -23.21
CA LYS A 121 -5.73 5.62 -24.65
C LYS A 121 -4.67 4.92 -25.50
N ILE A 122 -3.39 5.13 -25.19
CA ILE A 122 -2.29 4.43 -25.88
C ILE A 122 -2.40 2.92 -25.66
N MET A 123 -2.67 2.50 -24.42
CA MET A 123 -2.81 1.07 -24.10
C MET A 123 -3.99 0.44 -24.85
N ALA A 124 -5.11 1.14 -24.93
CA ALA A 124 -6.30 0.65 -25.65
C ALA A 124 -6.01 0.46 -27.14
N GLU A 125 -5.38 1.44 -27.79
CA GLU A 125 -4.96 1.35 -29.18
C GLU A 125 -3.94 0.21 -29.41
N TYR A 126 -2.93 0.11 -28.55
CA TYR A 126 -1.89 -0.90 -28.67
C TYR A 126 -2.43 -2.34 -28.52
N LEU A 127 -3.44 -2.53 -27.72
CA LEU A 127 -4.07 -3.84 -27.50
C LEU A 127 -5.22 -4.12 -28.49
N GLY A 128 -5.79 -3.10 -29.12
CA GLY A 128 -7.05 -3.19 -29.85
C GLY A 128 -8.26 -3.37 -28.93
N TYR A 129 -8.19 -2.86 -27.69
CA TYR A 129 -9.24 -2.95 -26.68
C TYR A 129 -10.08 -1.66 -26.63
N GLU A 130 -11.31 -1.77 -26.14
CA GLU A 130 -12.14 -0.58 -25.96
C GLU A 130 -11.63 0.30 -24.82
N PHE A 131 -11.49 1.59 -25.07
CA PHE A 131 -11.19 2.58 -24.03
C PHE A 131 -12.47 2.98 -23.29
N VAL A 132 -12.46 2.86 -21.96
CA VAL A 132 -13.54 3.34 -21.10
C VAL A 132 -12.98 4.33 -20.09
N ASP A 133 -13.36 5.60 -20.24
CA ASP A 133 -12.93 6.65 -19.31
C ASP A 133 -13.42 6.36 -17.90
N ALA A 134 -12.50 6.36 -16.93
CA ALA A 134 -12.81 6.12 -15.53
C ALA A 134 -13.83 7.11 -14.97
N ALA A 135 -13.83 8.36 -15.44
CA ALA A 135 -14.82 9.37 -15.07
C ALA A 135 -16.27 8.99 -15.42
N LYS A 136 -16.48 8.05 -16.35
CA LYS A 136 -17.83 7.56 -16.70
C LYS A 136 -18.35 6.51 -15.75
N ILE A 137 -17.48 5.76 -15.06
CA ILE A 137 -17.85 4.57 -14.28
C ILE A 137 -17.51 4.67 -12.80
N ILE A 138 -16.54 5.50 -12.40
CA ILE A 138 -16.15 5.72 -11.00
C ILE A 138 -16.75 7.02 -10.51
N ARG A 139 -17.50 6.97 -9.41
CA ARG A 139 -18.22 8.10 -8.86
C ARG A 139 -17.82 8.44 -7.44
N PHE A 140 -17.80 9.74 -7.18
CA PHE A 140 -17.69 10.33 -5.87
C PHE A 140 -18.99 11.11 -5.59
N ASP A 141 -19.41 11.14 -4.34
CA ASP A 141 -20.58 11.90 -3.90
C ASP A 141 -20.30 13.41 -3.80
N GLY A 142 -21.29 14.19 -3.40
CA GLY A 142 -21.16 15.65 -3.27
C GLY A 142 -20.15 16.12 -2.24
N GLU A 143 -19.70 15.26 -1.32
CA GLU A 143 -18.65 15.54 -0.33
C GLU A 143 -17.28 15.03 -0.78
N GLY A 144 -17.20 14.44 -1.98
CA GLY A 144 -15.95 13.88 -2.53
C GLY A 144 -15.58 12.53 -1.94
N GLN A 145 -16.52 11.82 -1.30
CA GLN A 145 -16.32 10.46 -0.83
C GLN A 145 -16.61 9.45 -1.95
N PHE A 146 -15.90 8.35 -1.97
CA PHE A 146 -16.09 7.31 -2.98
C PHE A 146 -17.46 6.63 -2.84
N ASP A 147 -18.30 6.75 -3.88
CA ASP A 147 -19.59 6.08 -3.96
C ASP A 147 -19.45 4.68 -4.60
N MET A 148 -19.32 3.68 -3.74
CA MET A 148 -19.15 2.28 -4.16
C MET A 148 -20.40 1.74 -4.88
N GLU A 149 -21.59 2.09 -4.44
CA GLU A 149 -22.83 1.52 -4.99
C GLU A 149 -23.09 2.02 -6.41
N MET A 150 -23.00 3.34 -6.61
CA MET A 150 -23.12 3.95 -7.93
C MET A 150 -22.02 3.45 -8.86
N THR A 151 -20.79 3.41 -8.39
CA THR A 151 -19.63 2.94 -9.16
C THR A 151 -19.82 1.49 -9.61
N ASN A 152 -20.20 0.59 -8.71
CA ASN A 152 -20.45 -0.82 -9.06
C ASN A 152 -21.54 -0.97 -10.12
N ARG A 153 -22.62 -0.18 -10.02
CA ARG A 153 -23.70 -0.18 -10.99
C ARG A 153 -23.22 0.27 -12.37
N LEU A 154 -22.56 1.43 -12.44
CA LEU A 154 -22.06 1.99 -13.69
C LEU A 154 -20.97 1.10 -14.32
N THR A 155 -20.05 0.58 -13.53
CA THR A 155 -19.00 -0.32 -14.01
C THR A 155 -19.59 -1.56 -14.66
N ARG A 156 -20.60 -2.19 -14.04
CA ARG A 156 -21.31 -3.32 -14.63
C ARG A 156 -22.05 -2.94 -15.92
N GLU A 157 -22.74 -1.82 -15.91
CA GLU A 157 -23.49 -1.34 -17.08
C GLU A 157 -22.57 -1.10 -18.29
N TYR A 158 -21.45 -0.40 -18.08
CA TYR A 158 -20.52 -0.05 -19.15
C TYR A 158 -19.64 -1.21 -19.62
N LEU A 159 -19.25 -2.13 -18.73
CA LEU A 159 -18.28 -3.18 -19.04
C LEU A 159 -18.89 -4.56 -19.28
N LYS A 160 -20.14 -4.80 -18.88
CA LYS A 160 -20.80 -6.13 -18.94
C LYS A 160 -20.78 -6.77 -20.32
N ASN A 161 -20.96 -5.96 -21.37
CA ASN A 161 -21.06 -6.42 -22.76
C ASN A 161 -19.75 -6.22 -23.55
N LYS A 162 -18.68 -5.76 -22.89
CA LYS A 162 -17.38 -5.58 -23.54
C LYS A 162 -16.54 -6.84 -23.33
N GLU A 163 -16.02 -7.35 -24.43
CA GLU A 163 -15.13 -8.51 -24.35
C GLU A 163 -13.83 -8.14 -23.64
N ASN A 164 -13.23 -7.00 -24.05
CA ASN A 164 -12.01 -6.49 -23.50
C ASN A 164 -12.10 -4.96 -23.34
N ALA A 165 -11.54 -4.40 -22.28
CA ALA A 165 -11.54 -2.97 -22.07
C ALA A 165 -10.28 -2.48 -21.32
N VAL A 166 -9.89 -1.23 -21.58
CA VAL A 166 -8.90 -0.49 -20.82
C VAL A 166 -9.60 0.62 -20.06
N VAL A 167 -9.40 0.64 -18.74
CA VAL A 167 -9.92 1.66 -17.82
C VAL A 167 -8.73 2.35 -17.18
N PRO A 168 -8.47 3.65 -17.44
CA PRO A 168 -7.37 4.35 -16.79
C PRO A 168 -7.55 4.37 -15.27
N GLY A 169 -6.44 4.21 -14.54
CA GLY A 169 -6.46 4.18 -13.08
C GLY A 169 -6.58 5.55 -12.43
N PHE A 170 -6.62 5.59 -11.08
CA PHE A 170 -6.40 6.74 -10.22
C PHE A 170 -7.56 7.73 -10.05
N TYR A 171 -8.49 7.89 -10.96
CA TYR A 171 -9.53 8.92 -10.92
C TYR A 171 -10.94 8.42 -11.23
N GLY A 172 -11.91 9.26 -10.96
CA GLY A 172 -13.31 9.18 -11.32
C GLY A 172 -13.90 10.57 -11.48
N ALA A 173 -15.19 10.73 -11.27
CA ALA A 173 -15.87 12.02 -11.32
C ALA A 173 -16.88 12.20 -10.18
N MET A 174 -17.05 13.44 -9.74
CA MET A 174 -18.15 13.90 -8.91
C MET A 174 -19.47 13.85 -9.69
N GLU A 175 -20.60 14.09 -9.02
CA GLU A 175 -21.92 14.11 -9.64
C GLU A 175 -22.05 15.19 -10.72
N ASP A 176 -21.40 16.34 -10.55
CA ASP A 176 -21.37 17.45 -11.50
C ASP A 176 -20.44 17.21 -12.71
N GLY A 177 -19.73 16.07 -12.73
CA GLY A 177 -18.76 15.73 -13.77
C GLY A 177 -17.33 16.20 -13.50
N THR A 178 -17.09 16.94 -12.41
CA THR A 178 -15.74 17.36 -12.02
C THR A 178 -14.88 16.14 -11.71
N VAL A 179 -13.68 16.09 -12.29
CA VAL A 179 -12.74 14.98 -12.07
C VAL A 179 -12.24 15.00 -10.63
N LYS A 180 -12.28 13.82 -10.00
CA LYS A 180 -11.79 13.57 -8.64
C LYS A 180 -10.78 12.44 -8.64
N THR A 181 -9.67 12.59 -7.90
CA THR A 181 -8.64 11.57 -7.76
C THR A 181 -8.73 10.86 -6.41
N PHE A 182 -8.25 9.61 -6.35
CA PHE A 182 -8.08 8.93 -5.07
C PHE A 182 -6.85 9.48 -4.34
N SER A 183 -6.99 9.73 -3.04
CA SER A 183 -5.92 10.30 -2.20
C SER A 183 -4.73 9.34 -2.02
N ARG A 184 -4.98 8.03 -2.05
CA ARG A 184 -3.98 6.95 -1.90
C ARG A 184 -4.33 5.76 -2.78
N GLY A 185 -3.35 4.88 -3.00
CA GLY A 185 -3.55 3.64 -3.74
C GLY A 185 -3.67 3.80 -5.26
N GLY A 186 -3.80 5.03 -5.77
CA GLY A 186 -3.75 5.33 -7.19
C GLY A 186 -4.52 4.37 -8.07
N SER A 187 -3.84 3.77 -9.06
CA SER A 187 -4.45 2.81 -9.98
C SER A 187 -4.75 1.45 -9.35
N ASP A 188 -4.17 1.12 -8.18
CA ASP A 188 -4.45 -0.13 -7.46
C ASP A 188 -5.91 -0.20 -7.03
N ILE A 189 -6.43 0.92 -6.49
CA ILE A 189 -7.84 0.98 -6.08
C ILE A 189 -8.78 0.89 -7.29
N THR A 190 -8.43 1.50 -8.42
CA THR A 190 -9.22 1.38 -9.66
C THR A 190 -9.30 -0.08 -10.13
N GLY A 191 -8.16 -0.78 -10.16
CA GLY A 191 -8.13 -2.21 -10.49
C GLY A 191 -8.99 -3.05 -9.57
N SER A 192 -8.92 -2.78 -8.28
CA SER A 192 -9.71 -3.42 -7.24
C SER A 192 -11.22 -3.14 -7.40
N ILE A 193 -11.61 -1.90 -7.70
CA ILE A 193 -12.99 -1.50 -7.95
C ILE A 193 -13.55 -2.25 -9.17
N VAL A 194 -12.84 -2.21 -10.30
CA VAL A 194 -13.28 -2.89 -11.53
C VAL A 194 -13.40 -4.39 -11.29
N ALA A 195 -12.44 -5.00 -10.60
CA ALA A 195 -12.47 -6.42 -10.26
C ALA A 195 -13.69 -6.78 -9.38
N GLY A 196 -13.91 -6.02 -8.31
CA GLY A 196 -15.05 -6.24 -7.40
C GLY A 196 -16.40 -6.00 -8.05
N ALA A 197 -16.52 -4.95 -8.88
CA ALA A 197 -17.75 -4.64 -9.58
C ALA A 197 -18.15 -5.71 -10.61
N LEU A 198 -17.18 -6.31 -11.31
CA LEU A 198 -17.42 -7.33 -12.35
C LEU A 198 -17.42 -8.77 -11.80
N ASP A 199 -17.15 -8.95 -10.52
CA ASP A 199 -17.06 -10.26 -9.87
C ASP A 199 -16.16 -11.21 -10.67
N VAL A 200 -14.89 -10.79 -10.86
CA VAL A 200 -13.91 -11.55 -11.62
C VAL A 200 -13.26 -12.64 -10.77
N ASP A 201 -12.66 -13.63 -11.42
CA ASP A 201 -12.05 -14.75 -10.72
C ASP A 201 -10.70 -14.40 -10.05
N LEU A 202 -10.00 -13.39 -10.57
CA LEU A 202 -8.67 -12.98 -10.08
C LEU A 202 -8.39 -11.51 -10.42
N TYR A 203 -7.80 -10.79 -9.49
CA TYR A 203 -7.16 -9.49 -9.71
C TYR A 203 -5.64 -9.65 -9.72
N GLU A 204 -4.99 -9.40 -10.86
CA GLU A 204 -3.53 -9.38 -10.97
C GLU A 204 -3.00 -7.95 -10.85
N ASN A 205 -2.12 -7.70 -9.89
CA ASN A 205 -1.42 -6.43 -9.74
C ASN A 205 0.05 -6.61 -10.17
N TRP A 206 0.38 -6.06 -11.33
CA TRP A 206 1.69 -6.11 -11.95
C TRP A 206 2.52 -4.90 -11.59
N THR A 207 3.69 -5.15 -11.03
CA THR A 207 4.64 -4.16 -10.51
C THR A 207 6.08 -4.56 -10.91
N ASP A 208 7.09 -4.00 -10.27
CA ASP A 208 8.52 -4.28 -10.49
C ASP A 208 9.13 -5.25 -9.48
N VAL A 209 8.31 -5.85 -8.61
CA VAL A 209 8.73 -6.87 -7.63
C VAL A 209 7.98 -8.19 -7.83
N SER A 210 8.65 -9.31 -7.57
CA SER A 210 8.10 -10.66 -7.77
C SER A 210 7.19 -11.15 -6.63
N GLY A 211 6.49 -10.24 -5.95
CA GLY A 211 5.60 -10.54 -4.84
C GLY A 211 6.08 -9.96 -3.51
N PHE A 212 5.48 -10.42 -2.41
CA PHE A 212 5.90 -10.06 -1.06
C PHE A 212 7.08 -10.90 -0.63
N LEU A 213 8.05 -10.26 0.00
CA LEU A 213 9.21 -10.91 0.59
C LEU A 213 8.96 -11.22 2.07
N VAL A 214 9.54 -12.31 2.56
CA VAL A 214 9.43 -12.70 3.98
C VAL A 214 9.97 -11.62 4.91
N THR A 215 10.94 -10.83 4.45
CA THR A 215 11.49 -9.68 5.18
C THR A 215 12.04 -8.63 4.23
N ASP A 216 12.49 -7.51 4.78
CA ASP A 216 13.04 -6.37 4.03
C ASP A 216 14.35 -6.75 3.30
N PRO A 217 14.44 -6.63 1.98
CA PRO A 217 15.64 -6.93 1.21
C PRO A 217 16.84 -6.00 1.50
N ARG A 218 16.62 -4.90 2.22
CA ARG A 218 17.69 -4.03 2.72
C ARG A 218 18.40 -4.61 3.95
N ILE A 219 17.76 -5.57 4.64
CA ILE A 219 18.27 -6.22 5.85
C ILE A 219 18.82 -7.62 5.54
N ILE A 220 18.11 -8.37 4.71
CA ILE A 220 18.51 -9.72 4.25
C ILE A 220 18.69 -9.70 2.74
N ASP A 221 19.82 -10.14 2.25
CA ASP A 221 20.07 -10.26 0.82
C ASP A 221 19.21 -11.39 0.22
N ASN A 222 18.42 -11.07 -0.81
CA ASN A 222 17.56 -12.01 -1.54
C ASN A 222 16.63 -12.85 -0.63
N PRO A 223 15.79 -12.23 0.20
CA PRO A 223 14.91 -12.97 1.08
C PRO A 223 13.88 -13.79 0.27
N GLN A 224 13.38 -14.85 0.86
CA GLN A 224 12.38 -15.72 0.23
C GLN A 224 11.10 -14.95 -0.11
N VAL A 225 10.48 -15.33 -1.24
CA VAL A 225 9.17 -14.81 -1.66
C VAL A 225 8.06 -15.56 -0.91
N ILE A 226 7.04 -14.87 -0.49
CA ILE A 226 5.84 -15.44 0.12
C ILE A 226 4.91 -15.94 -0.98
N ASP A 227 4.67 -17.24 -1.09
CA ASP A 227 3.77 -17.81 -2.10
C ASP A 227 2.32 -17.39 -1.88
N THR A 228 1.84 -17.48 -0.64
CA THR A 228 0.45 -17.20 -0.30
C THR A 228 0.34 -16.54 1.06
N ILE A 229 -0.35 -15.41 1.11
CA ILE A 229 -0.60 -14.63 2.31
C ILE A 229 -2.11 -14.37 2.45
N THR A 230 -2.62 -14.38 3.67
CA THR A 230 -4.00 -13.95 3.93
C THR A 230 -4.09 -12.44 4.11
N TYR A 231 -5.27 -11.85 3.87
CA TYR A 231 -5.47 -10.41 4.12
C TYR A 231 -5.15 -10.02 5.56
N ARG A 232 -5.37 -10.91 6.53
CA ARG A 232 -5.02 -10.65 7.93
C ARG A 232 -3.52 -10.57 8.14
N GLU A 233 -2.76 -11.53 7.60
CA GLU A 233 -1.29 -11.52 7.67
C GLU A 233 -0.70 -10.31 6.93
N LEU A 234 -1.25 -9.99 5.75
CA LEU A 234 -0.84 -8.82 4.99
C LEU A 234 -1.02 -7.52 5.78
N ARG A 235 -2.15 -7.38 6.49
CA ARG A 235 -2.41 -6.21 7.31
C ARG A 235 -1.39 -6.04 8.43
N GLU A 236 -1.07 -7.12 9.13
CA GLU A 236 -0.05 -7.11 10.19
C GLU A 236 1.34 -6.69 9.65
N LEU A 237 1.76 -7.28 8.52
CA LEU A 237 3.04 -6.94 7.91
C LEU A 237 3.07 -5.50 7.36
N SER A 238 2.00 -5.06 6.71
CA SER A 238 1.90 -3.71 6.14
C SER A 238 1.91 -2.64 7.22
N TYR A 239 1.21 -2.86 8.33
CA TYR A 239 1.21 -1.96 9.47
C TYR A 239 2.62 -1.76 10.03
N MET A 240 3.41 -2.83 10.07
CA MET A 240 4.80 -2.82 10.51
C MET A 240 5.82 -2.45 9.42
N GLY A 241 5.37 -1.93 8.27
CA GLY A 241 6.22 -1.30 7.26
C GLY A 241 6.54 -2.13 6.01
N ALA A 242 6.06 -3.36 5.90
CA ALA A 242 6.18 -4.15 4.66
C ALA A 242 5.14 -3.68 3.62
N THR A 243 5.37 -2.53 3.00
CA THR A 243 4.37 -1.87 2.15
C THR A 243 4.61 -2.22 0.68
N VAL A 244 3.79 -3.12 0.11
CA VAL A 244 3.69 -3.35 -1.33
C VAL A 244 2.34 -2.86 -1.86
N LEU A 245 1.29 -2.95 -1.04
CA LEU A 245 -0.05 -2.48 -1.35
C LEU A 245 -0.64 -1.68 -0.19
N HIS A 246 -1.39 -0.63 -0.52
CA HIS A 246 -2.19 0.09 0.46
C HIS A 246 -3.48 -0.69 0.77
N GLU A 247 -3.82 -0.85 2.04
CA GLU A 247 -5.00 -1.60 2.48
C GLU A 247 -6.30 -1.04 1.89
N GLU A 248 -6.43 0.27 1.83
CA GLU A 248 -7.59 0.94 1.24
C GLU A 248 -7.78 0.59 -0.24
N ALA A 249 -6.68 0.39 -0.97
CA ALA A 249 -6.73 0.06 -2.39
C ALA A 249 -7.28 -1.34 -2.68
N ILE A 250 -7.20 -2.27 -1.73
CA ILE A 250 -7.65 -3.65 -1.92
C ILE A 250 -9.03 -3.93 -1.29
N PHE A 251 -9.61 -2.95 -0.61
CA PHE A 251 -10.89 -3.12 0.07
C PHE A 251 -12.03 -3.63 -0.84
N PRO A 252 -12.22 -3.13 -2.08
CA PRO A 252 -13.28 -3.63 -2.98
C PRO A 252 -13.16 -5.12 -3.31
N VAL A 253 -11.97 -5.62 -3.68
CA VAL A 253 -11.76 -7.05 -3.98
C VAL A 253 -11.83 -7.90 -2.73
N ARG A 254 -11.33 -7.42 -1.60
CA ARG A 254 -11.47 -8.12 -0.32
C ARG A 254 -12.93 -8.30 0.07
N LYS A 255 -13.74 -7.25 -0.04
CA LYS A 255 -15.18 -7.31 0.23
C LYS A 255 -15.90 -8.30 -0.69
N ALA A 256 -15.44 -8.45 -1.93
CA ALA A 256 -15.97 -9.39 -2.92
C ALA A 256 -15.39 -10.81 -2.76
N GLY A 257 -14.41 -11.03 -1.89
CA GLY A 257 -13.75 -12.34 -1.72
C GLY A 257 -12.85 -12.74 -2.91
N ILE A 258 -12.46 -11.79 -3.77
CA ILE A 258 -11.65 -12.03 -4.96
C ILE A 258 -10.18 -12.10 -4.55
N PRO A 259 -9.43 -13.15 -4.95
CA PRO A 259 -7.99 -13.22 -4.69
C PRO A 259 -7.23 -12.19 -5.53
N ILE A 260 -6.07 -11.75 -4.98
CA ILE A 260 -5.13 -10.88 -5.67
C ILE A 260 -3.84 -11.66 -5.94
N ASN A 261 -3.24 -11.46 -7.11
CA ASN A 261 -1.88 -11.96 -7.39
C ASN A 261 -0.95 -10.77 -7.67
N ILE A 262 0.09 -10.62 -6.87
CA ILE A 262 1.15 -9.63 -7.08
C ILE A 262 2.21 -10.25 -7.97
N ARG A 263 2.49 -9.64 -9.11
CA ARG A 263 3.39 -10.19 -10.13
C ARG A 263 4.39 -9.16 -10.65
N ASN A 264 5.51 -9.66 -11.16
CA ASN A 264 6.58 -8.84 -11.70
C ASN A 264 6.49 -8.72 -13.22
N THR A 265 6.36 -7.50 -13.73
CA THR A 265 6.35 -7.22 -15.18
C THR A 265 7.69 -7.57 -15.85
N ASN A 266 8.79 -7.51 -15.10
CA ASN A 266 10.13 -7.81 -15.61
C ASN A 266 10.54 -9.28 -15.47
N ALA A 267 9.78 -10.07 -14.71
CA ALA A 267 9.92 -11.52 -14.55
C ALA A 267 8.51 -12.17 -14.55
N PRO A 268 7.82 -12.18 -15.71
CA PRO A 268 6.44 -12.63 -15.80
C PRO A 268 6.26 -14.13 -15.57
N GLU A 269 7.32 -14.90 -15.60
CA GLU A 269 7.35 -16.34 -15.26
C GLU A 269 7.27 -16.59 -13.75
N ASP A 270 7.66 -15.61 -12.91
CA ASP A 270 7.55 -15.74 -11.47
C ASP A 270 6.07 -15.84 -11.06
N ALA A 271 5.77 -16.79 -10.18
CA ALA A 271 4.39 -17.00 -9.71
C ALA A 271 3.85 -15.81 -8.89
N GLY A 272 4.76 -15.05 -8.28
CA GLY A 272 4.40 -13.93 -7.39
C GLY A 272 3.77 -14.39 -6.08
N THR A 273 3.04 -13.48 -5.43
CA THR A 273 2.34 -13.76 -4.17
C THR A 273 0.82 -13.73 -4.37
N MET A 274 0.15 -14.79 -3.91
CA MET A 274 -1.32 -14.84 -3.84
C MET A 274 -1.81 -14.28 -2.50
N ILE A 275 -2.72 -13.29 -2.55
CA ILE A 275 -3.41 -12.75 -1.38
C ILE A 275 -4.84 -13.29 -1.39
N VAL A 276 -5.26 -13.92 -0.29
CA VAL A 276 -6.56 -14.60 -0.18
C VAL A 276 -7.24 -14.27 1.15
N GLU A 277 -8.57 -14.43 1.23
CA GLU A 277 -9.30 -14.23 2.49
C GLU A 277 -8.92 -15.32 3.51
N ASP A 278 -8.93 -16.57 3.07
CA ASP A 278 -8.53 -17.73 3.88
C ASP A 278 -7.94 -18.81 2.97
N THR A 279 -7.18 -19.74 3.57
CA THR A 279 -6.58 -20.84 2.83
C THR A 279 -6.33 -22.04 3.73
N CYS A 280 -6.71 -23.24 3.23
CA CYS A 280 -6.32 -24.52 3.84
C CYS A 280 -4.89 -24.94 3.47
N LYS A 281 -4.23 -24.21 2.56
CA LYS A 281 -2.86 -24.51 2.13
C LYS A 281 -1.92 -24.25 3.30
N LYS A 282 -1.19 -25.28 3.72
CA LYS A 282 -0.16 -25.10 4.75
C LYS A 282 0.91 -24.12 4.25
N PRO A 283 1.33 -23.16 5.09
CA PRO A 283 2.43 -22.26 4.72
C PRO A 283 3.74 -23.06 4.58
N ALA A 284 4.63 -22.56 3.73
CA ALA A 284 5.95 -23.18 3.52
C ALA A 284 6.80 -23.16 4.80
N PHE A 285 6.64 -22.10 5.59
CA PHE A 285 7.31 -21.92 6.88
C PHE A 285 6.29 -21.71 8.01
N THR A 286 6.73 -21.88 9.26
CA THR A 286 5.90 -21.59 10.43
C THR A 286 5.46 -20.13 10.49
N ILE A 287 6.33 -19.22 10.05
CA ILE A 287 6.04 -17.80 9.91
C ILE A 287 5.77 -17.45 8.43
N THR A 288 5.01 -16.42 8.19
CA THR A 288 4.74 -15.88 6.84
C THR A 288 5.69 -14.74 6.52
N GLY A 289 5.97 -13.86 7.49
CA GLY A 289 6.87 -12.76 7.29
C GLY A 289 7.36 -12.11 8.59
N ILE A 290 8.39 -11.30 8.44
CA ILE A 290 8.99 -10.50 9.51
C ILE A 290 9.05 -9.07 9.02
N ALA A 291 8.44 -8.15 9.75
CA ALA A 291 8.49 -6.72 9.46
C ALA A 291 8.80 -5.94 10.73
N GLY A 292 9.18 -4.69 10.61
CA GLY A 292 9.40 -3.87 11.80
C GLY A 292 9.68 -2.43 11.46
N LYS A 293 9.61 -1.60 12.50
CA LYS A 293 9.87 -0.16 12.43
C LYS A 293 10.72 0.28 13.61
N LYS A 294 11.57 1.27 13.36
CA LYS A 294 12.30 2.02 14.38
C LYS A 294 11.53 3.28 14.77
N GLY A 295 11.94 3.96 15.83
CA GLY A 295 11.43 5.27 16.20
C GLY A 295 10.27 5.22 17.19
N PHE A 296 10.32 4.29 18.14
CA PHE A 296 9.37 4.21 19.24
C PHE A 296 10.02 4.64 20.55
N CYS A 297 9.19 5.05 21.49
CA CYS A 297 9.53 5.21 22.88
C CYS A 297 8.55 4.39 23.74
N SER A 298 8.96 4.06 24.97
CA SER A 298 8.09 3.45 25.96
C SER A 298 7.97 4.35 27.18
N LEU A 299 6.74 4.62 27.62
CA LEU A 299 6.44 5.26 28.87
C LEU A 299 5.97 4.22 29.87
N PHE A 300 6.84 3.86 30.79
CA PHE A 300 6.55 2.97 31.90
C PHE A 300 5.85 3.75 33.01
N ILE A 301 4.80 3.17 33.56
CA ILE A 301 3.98 3.74 34.64
C ILE A 301 3.84 2.67 35.72
N GLU A 302 4.21 3.02 36.95
CA GLU A 302 4.05 2.16 38.10
C GLU A 302 3.12 2.81 39.13
N LYS A 303 2.18 2.03 39.63
CA LYS A 303 1.29 2.45 40.71
C LYS A 303 0.87 1.29 41.57
N SER A 304 1.14 1.37 42.88
CA SER A 304 0.70 0.39 43.85
C SER A 304 -0.82 0.22 43.85
N LEU A 305 -1.28 -1.03 43.80
CA LEU A 305 -2.69 -1.39 43.70
C LEU A 305 -3.39 -0.93 42.42
N MET A 306 -2.66 -0.75 41.31
CA MET A 306 -3.19 -0.34 40.01
C MET A 306 -4.34 -1.25 39.57
N ASN A 307 -4.20 -2.57 39.75
CA ASN A 307 -5.21 -3.57 39.42
C ASN A 307 -6.54 -3.44 40.17
N ALA A 308 -6.54 -2.80 41.32
CA ALA A 308 -7.73 -2.54 42.13
C ALA A 308 -8.42 -1.20 41.71
N GLU A 309 -7.75 -0.34 40.99
CA GLU A 309 -8.29 0.94 40.51
C GLU A 309 -9.08 0.79 39.22
N ILE A 310 -10.41 0.70 39.36
CA ILE A 310 -11.29 0.61 38.19
C ILE A 310 -11.12 1.83 37.27
N GLY A 311 -10.84 1.57 35.99
CA GLY A 311 -10.70 2.60 34.98
C GLY A 311 -9.32 3.25 34.91
N PHE A 312 -8.30 2.70 35.58
CA PHE A 312 -6.94 3.24 35.51
C PHE A 312 -6.46 3.39 34.06
N GLY A 313 -6.49 2.31 33.26
CA GLY A 313 -6.09 2.35 31.85
C GLY A 313 -6.90 3.37 31.03
N ARG A 314 -8.22 3.47 31.24
CA ARG A 314 -9.05 4.48 30.57
C ARG A 314 -8.57 5.91 30.87
N LYS A 315 -8.24 6.21 32.12
CA LYS A 315 -7.76 7.55 32.51
C LYS A 315 -6.42 7.89 31.84
N VAL A 316 -5.51 6.91 31.76
CA VAL A 316 -4.21 7.07 31.09
C VAL A 316 -4.41 7.28 29.58
N LEU A 317 -5.25 6.46 28.93
CA LEU A 317 -5.53 6.57 27.49
C LEU A 317 -6.28 7.87 27.15
N GLN A 318 -7.14 8.35 28.04
CA GLN A 318 -7.81 9.65 27.86
C GLN A 318 -6.80 10.79 27.77
N VAL A 319 -5.71 10.75 28.53
CA VAL A 319 -4.65 11.79 28.43
C VAL A 319 -3.98 11.74 27.05
N LEU A 320 -3.74 10.56 26.48
CA LEU A 320 -3.21 10.44 25.11
C LEU A 320 -4.21 10.98 24.08
N GLU A 321 -5.49 10.61 24.20
CA GLU A 321 -6.57 11.07 23.34
C GLU A 321 -6.67 12.60 23.31
N GLU A 322 -6.68 13.24 24.50
CA GLU A 322 -6.72 14.71 24.65
C GLU A 322 -5.52 15.41 24.00
N GLN A 323 -4.39 14.71 23.87
CA GLN A 323 -3.20 15.22 23.19
C GLN A 323 -3.14 14.79 21.71
N GLY A 324 -4.11 13.99 21.22
CA GLY A 324 -4.12 13.48 19.86
C GLY A 324 -2.93 12.56 19.55
N ILE A 325 -2.56 11.69 20.50
CA ILE A 325 -1.47 10.73 20.40
C ILE A 325 -2.05 9.32 20.31
N SER A 326 -1.62 8.56 19.30
CA SER A 326 -1.89 7.14 19.18
C SER A 326 -0.90 6.32 20.00
N PHE A 327 -1.34 5.16 20.50
CA PHE A 327 -0.45 4.15 21.07
C PHE A 327 -0.38 2.93 20.15
N GLU A 328 0.73 2.20 20.22
CA GLU A 328 0.92 0.96 19.46
C GLU A 328 0.59 -0.29 20.31
N HIS A 329 1.20 -0.39 21.49
CA HIS A 329 1.02 -1.50 22.40
C HIS A 329 0.94 -1.03 23.85
N ILE A 330 0.25 -1.82 24.69
CA ILE A 330 0.07 -1.51 26.12
C ILE A 330 0.26 -2.78 26.96
N PRO A 331 1.47 -3.29 27.10
CA PRO A 331 1.74 -4.35 28.07
C PRO A 331 1.41 -3.88 29.48
N SER A 332 0.65 -4.68 30.22
CA SER A 332 0.20 -4.31 31.57
C SER A 332 0.46 -5.45 32.55
N GLY A 333 1.00 -5.12 33.72
CA GLY A 333 1.18 -6.00 34.85
C GLY A 333 0.12 -5.77 35.94
N ILE A 334 0.41 -6.18 37.17
CA ILE A 334 -0.47 -5.99 38.33
C ILE A 334 -0.43 -4.52 38.78
N ASP A 335 0.76 -3.96 38.91
CA ASP A 335 1.02 -2.59 39.39
C ASP A 335 1.72 -1.75 38.33
N THR A 336 1.82 -2.22 37.08
CA THR A 336 2.56 -1.54 36.01
C THR A 336 1.80 -1.52 34.70
N MET A 337 1.97 -0.45 33.94
CA MET A 337 1.49 -0.28 32.58
C MET A 337 2.58 0.39 31.75
N THR A 338 2.82 -0.10 30.55
CA THR A 338 3.78 0.50 29.63
C THR A 338 3.07 0.92 28.35
N LEU A 339 3.25 2.13 27.91
CA LEU A 339 2.74 2.64 26.63
C LEU A 339 3.86 2.66 25.60
N PHE A 340 3.68 1.99 24.48
CA PHE A 340 4.57 2.10 23.32
C PHE A 340 3.96 3.09 22.33
N ILE A 341 4.71 4.13 21.97
CA ILE A 341 4.23 5.28 21.21
C ILE A 341 5.28 5.67 20.18
N HIS A 342 4.88 6.23 19.05
CA HIS A 342 5.82 6.83 18.11
C HIS A 342 6.59 7.97 18.78
N GLN A 343 7.92 7.89 18.74
CA GLN A 343 8.81 8.82 19.45
C GLN A 343 8.62 10.25 18.98
N ASP A 344 8.50 10.47 17.68
CA ASP A 344 8.34 11.81 17.11
C ASP A 344 7.00 12.46 17.55
N GLU A 345 5.91 11.70 17.58
CA GLU A 345 4.60 12.19 18.04
C GLU A 345 4.61 12.52 19.54
N PHE A 346 5.33 11.74 20.32
CA PHE A 346 5.43 11.91 21.76
C PHE A 346 6.33 13.09 22.16
N ALA A 347 7.47 13.25 21.50
CA ALA A 347 8.52 14.21 21.87
C ALA A 347 8.01 15.67 21.94
N GLU A 348 7.12 16.06 21.02
CA GLU A 348 6.53 17.40 21.00
C GLU A 348 5.55 17.65 22.17
N LYS A 349 5.00 16.58 22.78
CA LYS A 349 3.92 16.63 23.76
C LYS A 349 4.29 15.95 25.10
N GLU A 350 5.54 15.54 25.25
CA GLU A 350 6.03 14.79 26.42
C GLU A 350 5.61 15.39 27.74
N GLN A 351 5.89 16.68 27.96
CA GLN A 351 5.59 17.35 29.23
C GLN A 351 4.07 17.39 29.52
N GLN A 352 3.24 17.63 28.50
CA GLN A 352 1.79 17.66 28.63
C GLN A 352 1.24 16.28 29.00
N VAL A 353 1.74 15.21 28.36
CA VAL A 353 1.34 13.84 28.63
C VAL A 353 1.75 13.41 30.03
N ILE A 354 3.01 13.61 30.40
CA ILE A 354 3.53 13.24 31.74
C ILE A 354 2.74 13.98 32.82
N ALA A 355 2.56 15.29 32.69
CA ALA A 355 1.78 16.06 33.65
C ALA A 355 0.29 15.65 33.67
N GLY A 356 -0.29 15.31 32.52
CA GLY A 356 -1.65 14.80 32.41
C GLY A 356 -1.84 13.48 33.15
N ILE A 357 -0.94 12.52 32.94
CA ILE A 357 -0.97 11.21 33.63
C ILE A 357 -0.80 11.38 35.14
N HIS A 358 0.12 12.24 35.58
CA HIS A 358 0.26 12.55 37.01
C HIS A 358 -1.04 13.06 37.61
N ARG A 359 -1.73 14.00 36.94
CA ARG A 359 -3.02 14.52 37.44
C ARG A 359 -4.13 13.48 37.42
N ALA A 360 -4.15 12.60 36.40
CA ALA A 360 -5.25 11.65 36.21
C ALA A 360 -5.18 10.43 37.12
N VAL A 361 -3.98 9.92 37.40
CA VAL A 361 -3.79 8.64 38.11
C VAL A 361 -2.79 8.69 39.25
N ASN A 362 -2.03 9.77 39.44
CA ASN A 362 -1.00 9.94 40.48
C ASN A 362 -0.11 8.69 40.61
N PRO A 363 0.72 8.35 39.61
CA PRO A 363 1.59 7.19 39.64
C PRO A 363 2.70 7.34 40.68
N ASP A 364 3.19 6.21 41.20
CA ASP A 364 4.31 6.18 42.14
C ASP A 364 5.63 6.45 41.42
N PHE A 365 5.76 5.92 40.18
CA PHE A 365 6.94 6.12 39.33
C PHE A 365 6.57 6.15 37.84
N MET A 366 7.32 6.93 37.07
CA MET A 366 7.27 6.92 35.60
C MET A 366 8.67 7.01 35.03
N GLU A 367 8.91 6.26 33.93
CA GLU A 367 10.18 6.27 33.20
C GLU A 367 9.91 6.28 31.69
N LEU A 368 10.64 7.15 31.00
CA LEU A 368 10.64 7.19 29.53
C LEU A 368 11.91 6.56 28.99
N GLU A 369 11.76 5.55 28.12
CA GLU A 369 12.87 4.99 27.35
C GLU A 369 12.64 5.29 25.86
N THR A 370 13.67 5.86 25.19
CA THR A 370 13.64 6.23 23.77
C THR A 370 14.44 5.24 22.92
N ASP A 371 14.45 5.47 21.62
CA ASP A 371 15.26 4.70 20.66
C ASP A 371 14.94 3.21 20.61
N LEU A 372 13.65 2.91 20.64
CA LEU A 372 13.11 1.57 20.55
C LEU A 372 12.63 1.26 19.13
N ALA A 373 12.66 -0.02 18.79
CA ALA A 373 12.12 -0.60 17.57
C ALA A 373 11.14 -1.71 17.89
N LEU A 374 10.14 -1.88 17.06
CA LEU A 374 9.20 -3.01 17.13
C LEU A 374 9.44 -3.93 15.93
N VAL A 375 9.53 -5.23 16.21
CA VAL A 375 9.65 -6.32 15.24
C VAL A 375 8.41 -7.19 15.34
N ALA A 376 7.68 -7.34 14.24
CA ALA A 376 6.53 -8.24 14.13
C ALA A 376 6.93 -9.52 13.42
N VAL A 377 6.72 -10.65 14.06
CA VAL A 377 6.80 -11.98 13.47
C VAL A 377 5.38 -12.43 13.19
N VAL A 378 5.02 -12.55 11.91
CA VAL A 378 3.63 -12.81 11.47
C VAL A 378 3.54 -14.18 10.81
N GLY A 379 2.50 -14.94 11.11
CA GLY A 379 2.25 -16.18 10.37
C GLY A 379 1.12 -17.03 10.97
N ARG A 380 0.16 -17.41 10.09
CA ARG A 380 -0.92 -18.35 10.45
C ARG A 380 -0.40 -19.73 10.89
N GLY A 381 0.80 -20.09 10.48
CA GLY A 381 1.44 -21.35 10.88
C GLY A 381 1.80 -21.41 12.37
N MET A 382 1.97 -20.26 13.03
CA MET A 382 2.31 -20.19 14.46
C MET A 382 1.25 -20.82 15.34
N ARG A 383 -0.03 -20.63 15.01
CA ARG A 383 -1.16 -21.19 15.77
C ARG A 383 -1.15 -22.73 15.85
N ALA A 384 -0.64 -23.40 14.81
CA ALA A 384 -0.58 -24.86 14.75
C ALA A 384 0.75 -25.45 15.25
N ASN A 385 1.80 -24.63 15.37
CA ASN A 385 3.15 -25.08 15.67
C ASN A 385 3.56 -24.69 17.09
N ARG A 386 3.58 -25.68 17.97
CA ARG A 386 4.03 -25.48 19.37
C ARG A 386 5.53 -25.12 19.39
N GLY A 387 5.90 -24.24 20.30
CA GLY A 387 7.30 -23.85 20.49
C GLY A 387 7.78 -22.71 19.59
N THR A 388 6.91 -22.10 18.78
CA THR A 388 7.28 -20.97 17.91
C THR A 388 7.88 -19.81 18.71
N ALA A 389 7.24 -19.40 19.81
CA ALA A 389 7.75 -18.35 20.69
C ALA A 389 9.11 -18.72 21.28
N ALA A 390 9.29 -19.99 21.73
CA ALA A 390 10.58 -20.46 22.25
C ALA A 390 11.70 -20.33 21.20
N ARG A 391 11.43 -20.65 19.92
CA ARG A 391 12.40 -20.50 18.84
C ARG A 391 12.75 -19.04 18.57
N ILE A 392 11.76 -18.14 18.58
CA ILE A 392 11.97 -16.71 18.43
C ILE A 392 12.92 -16.18 19.51
N PHE A 393 12.60 -16.46 20.79
CA PHE A 393 13.39 -15.94 21.90
C PHE A 393 14.77 -16.61 22.03
N ALA A 394 14.89 -17.88 21.65
CA ALA A 394 16.19 -18.54 21.56
C ALA A 394 17.06 -17.89 20.47
N ALA A 395 16.53 -17.57 19.31
CA ALA A 395 17.26 -16.88 18.26
C ALA A 395 17.77 -15.51 18.73
N LEU A 396 16.92 -14.71 19.36
CA LEU A 396 17.29 -13.40 19.91
C LEU A 396 18.36 -13.52 21.02
N ALA A 397 18.22 -14.48 21.91
CA ALA A 397 19.20 -14.74 22.97
C ALA A 397 20.57 -15.12 22.40
N HIS A 398 20.61 -16.03 21.39
CA HIS A 398 21.86 -16.41 20.73
C HIS A 398 22.52 -15.23 19.97
N ALA A 399 21.70 -14.31 19.44
CA ALA A 399 22.17 -13.08 18.80
C ALA A 399 22.55 -11.97 19.80
N ASN A 400 22.48 -12.24 21.11
CA ASN A 400 22.72 -11.27 22.18
C ASN A 400 21.82 -10.02 22.11
N VAL A 401 20.58 -10.19 21.65
CA VAL A 401 19.56 -9.14 21.57
C VAL A 401 18.74 -9.12 22.86
N ASN A 402 18.67 -7.96 23.51
CA ASN A 402 17.83 -7.77 24.68
C ASN A 402 16.40 -7.42 24.30
N VAL A 403 15.45 -8.23 24.79
CA VAL A 403 14.01 -8.02 24.54
C VAL A 403 13.44 -7.04 25.57
N LYS A 404 12.85 -5.94 25.11
CA LYS A 404 12.24 -4.88 25.92
C LYS A 404 10.74 -5.08 26.12
N MET A 405 10.08 -5.69 25.13
CA MET A 405 8.63 -5.94 25.16
C MET A 405 8.31 -7.21 24.39
N ILE A 406 7.27 -7.89 24.84
CA ILE A 406 6.64 -9.01 24.14
C ILE A 406 5.13 -8.78 24.17
N ASP A 407 4.50 -8.82 22.99
CA ASP A 407 3.05 -8.82 22.87
C ASP A 407 2.62 -9.93 21.90
N GLN A 408 1.65 -10.74 22.33
CA GLN A 408 1.03 -11.76 21.50
C GLN A 408 -0.45 -11.84 21.83
N GLY A 409 -1.29 -11.39 20.92
CA GLY A 409 -2.74 -11.44 21.08
C GLY A 409 -3.30 -12.87 20.96
N SER A 410 -4.57 -13.03 21.36
CA SER A 410 -5.28 -14.33 21.35
C SER A 410 -5.52 -14.87 19.91
N SER A 411 -5.27 -14.08 18.90
CA SER A 411 -5.30 -14.53 17.49
C SER A 411 -4.16 -15.48 17.15
N GLU A 412 -3.06 -15.42 17.92
CA GLU A 412 -1.80 -16.14 17.68
C GLU A 412 -1.24 -15.94 16.24
N LEU A 413 -1.66 -14.84 15.60
CA LEU A 413 -1.26 -14.53 14.23
C LEU A 413 0.10 -13.83 14.17
N ASN A 414 0.44 -13.08 15.21
CA ASN A 414 1.69 -12.33 15.33
C ASN A 414 2.30 -12.46 16.73
N VAL A 415 3.60 -12.21 16.80
CA VAL A 415 4.36 -11.92 18.01
C VAL A 415 5.09 -10.61 17.76
N ILE A 416 4.81 -9.59 18.57
CA ILE A 416 5.47 -8.29 18.52
C ILE A 416 6.56 -8.24 19.58
N ILE A 417 7.74 -7.79 19.18
CA ILE A 417 8.92 -7.79 20.05
C ILE A 417 9.50 -6.38 20.02
N GLY A 418 9.61 -5.76 21.18
CA GLY A 418 10.31 -4.50 21.38
C GLY A 418 11.81 -4.77 21.62
N VAL A 419 12.67 -4.06 20.89
CA VAL A 419 14.12 -4.09 21.03
C VAL A 419 14.67 -2.67 20.94
N ARG A 420 15.98 -2.47 21.21
CA ARG A 420 16.61 -1.18 20.92
C ARG A 420 16.78 -0.97 19.41
N ASN A 421 16.81 0.29 18.97
CA ASN A 421 17.03 0.63 17.57
C ASN A 421 18.32 0.03 16.99
N GLU A 422 19.39 -0.08 17.81
CA GLU A 422 20.67 -0.68 17.43
C GLU A 422 20.59 -2.17 17.16
N ASP A 423 19.70 -2.88 17.87
CA ASP A 423 19.51 -4.34 17.78
C ASP A 423 18.50 -4.74 16.68
N PHE A 424 17.83 -3.79 16.07
CA PHE A 424 16.70 -4.02 15.15
C PHE A 424 17.03 -4.98 14.00
N GLU A 425 18.10 -4.70 13.26
CA GLU A 425 18.50 -5.53 12.10
C GLU A 425 19.02 -6.90 12.54
N THR A 426 19.77 -6.94 13.66
CA THR A 426 20.26 -8.17 14.25
C THR A 426 19.13 -9.09 14.68
N ALA A 427 18.06 -8.53 15.28
CA ALA A 427 16.87 -9.27 15.67
C ALA A 427 16.16 -9.88 14.45
N ILE A 428 15.96 -9.11 13.37
CA ILE A 428 15.34 -9.59 12.15
C ILE A 428 16.16 -10.72 11.53
N LYS A 429 17.48 -10.55 11.40
CA LYS A 429 18.39 -11.56 10.86
C LYS A 429 18.31 -12.87 11.64
N ALA A 430 18.41 -12.79 12.97
CA ALA A 430 18.37 -13.97 13.83
C ALA A 430 17.04 -14.74 13.72
N ILE A 431 15.91 -14.03 13.63
CA ILE A 431 14.59 -14.66 13.45
C ILE A 431 14.47 -15.27 12.04
N TYR A 432 14.94 -14.56 11.00
CA TYR A 432 14.92 -15.06 9.63
C TYR A 432 15.72 -16.37 9.53
N ASP A 433 16.93 -16.40 10.03
CA ASP A 433 17.83 -17.57 9.97
C ASP A 433 17.19 -18.82 10.60
N ILE A 434 16.52 -18.69 11.76
CA ILE A 434 15.95 -19.85 12.47
C ILE A 434 14.66 -20.37 11.81
N PHE A 435 13.91 -19.53 11.08
CA PHE A 435 12.62 -19.95 10.50
C PHE A 435 12.69 -20.24 9.00
N VAL A 436 13.62 -19.65 8.30
CA VAL A 436 13.71 -19.72 6.83
C VAL A 436 14.94 -20.49 6.36
N GLU A 437 16.12 -20.17 6.91
CA GLU A 437 17.39 -20.80 6.51
C GLU A 437 17.59 -22.18 7.20
N THR A 438 17.22 -22.27 8.49
CA THR A 438 17.39 -23.50 9.25
C THR A 438 16.17 -24.42 9.02
N ARG A 439 16.31 -25.42 8.17
CA ARG A 439 15.31 -26.48 8.01
C ARG A 439 15.42 -27.45 9.19
N ILE A 440 14.65 -27.22 10.25
CA ILE A 440 14.48 -28.14 11.39
C ILE A 440 13.12 -28.78 11.29
#